data_aec1fcff2706a9fc96708c5988e76fa7
#
_entry.id   aec1fcff2706a9fc96708c5988e76fa7
#
_cell.length_a   1.000
_cell.length_b   1.000
_cell.length_c   1.000
_cell.angle_alpha   90.00
_cell.angle_beta   90.00
_cell.angle_gamma   90.00
#
_symmetry.space_group_name_H-M   'P 1'
#
loop_
_entity.id
_entity.type
_entity.pdbx_description
1 polymer ?
#
loop_
_entity_poly.entity_id
_entity_poly.type
_entity_poly.pdbx_seq_one_letter_code
_entity_poly.pdbx_strand_id
1 'polypeptide(L)'
;GHERTGNYSGVTVSSVVGEMVFDGRKIRLVDLPGTYSIRAFSPEEAYVAHELESGRIDAVINVLDTTNLERNLLLTMQLKERNLPLVGALNMYDEFEESQSTLDIEELSRRLDMPLYPTVARKRIGIDALLKKAIELADQHIALHRAGIQGHTHEAACCNDPEHCTHCSGKGAHPEDMDADNGSDTACPCPEREHEDVERYSHIGQMLDGIYIKKHGRSHQVTTTLDRLLANRWIAYPLFVAIMWFI
;
A
#
# COMPACT_ATOMS: atom_id res chain seq x y z
N GLY A 1 10.05 19.53 13.06
CA GLY A 1 8.69 19.03 12.94
C GLY A 1 8.21 18.51 14.28
N HIS A 2 6.98 18.78 14.64
CA HIS A 2 6.35 18.24 15.84
C HIS A 2 5.53 17.02 15.39
N GLU A 3 5.89 15.85 15.88
CA GLU A 3 5.13 14.61 15.66
C GLU A 3 4.06 14.49 16.75
N ARG A 4 2.84 14.13 16.36
CA ARG A 4 1.76 13.76 17.28
C ARG A 4 1.21 12.41 16.84
N THR A 5 1.08 11.48 17.78
CA THR A 5 0.41 10.20 17.58
C THR A 5 -1.09 10.38 17.82
N GLY A 6 -1.91 9.96 16.86
CA GLY A 6 -3.35 9.89 17.02
C GLY A 6 -3.77 8.44 17.25
N ASN A 7 -4.50 8.15 18.32
CA ASN A 7 -5.06 6.82 18.57
C ASN A 7 -6.53 6.79 18.14
N TYR A 8 -6.92 5.77 17.40
CA TYR A 8 -8.32 5.49 17.11
C TYR A 8 -8.95 4.71 18.26
N SER A 9 -10.17 5.10 18.66
CA SER A 9 -10.85 4.48 19.81
C SER A 9 -11.19 3.02 19.51
N GLY A 10 -10.58 2.10 20.26
CA GLY A 10 -10.87 0.66 20.18
C GLY A 10 -9.83 -0.18 19.39
N VAL A 11 -8.84 0.42 18.77
CA VAL A 11 -7.79 -0.30 18.01
C VAL A 11 -6.42 0.23 18.39
N THR A 12 -5.43 -0.65 18.56
CA THR A 12 -4.03 -0.30 18.91
C THR A 12 -3.25 0.28 17.71
N VAL A 13 -3.96 0.70 16.65
CA VAL A 13 -3.35 1.25 15.43
C VAL A 13 -3.27 2.77 15.56
N SER A 14 -2.08 3.31 15.38
CA SER A 14 -1.83 4.74 15.46
C SER A 14 -1.28 5.28 14.16
N SER A 15 -1.82 6.40 13.67
CA SER A 15 -1.16 7.20 12.63
C SER A 15 -0.20 8.19 13.26
N VAL A 16 0.89 8.46 12.55
CA VAL A 16 1.82 9.53 12.93
C VAL A 16 1.51 10.77 12.11
N VAL A 17 1.17 11.85 12.79
CA VAL A 17 0.87 13.13 12.15
C VAL A 17 2.05 14.07 12.31
N GLY A 18 2.61 14.50 11.19
CA GLY A 18 3.69 15.48 11.13
C GLY A 18 3.23 16.78 10.47
N GLU A 19 3.77 17.91 10.91
CA GLU A 19 3.63 19.19 10.24
C GLU A 19 4.99 19.63 9.69
N MET A 20 5.00 20.06 8.44
CA MET A 20 6.17 20.64 7.81
C MET A 20 5.83 21.89 7.02
N VAL A 21 6.84 22.70 6.76
CA VAL A 21 6.72 23.82 5.82
C VAL A 21 7.52 23.44 4.57
N PHE A 22 6.86 23.44 3.43
CA PHE A 22 7.48 23.21 2.14
C PHE A 22 7.08 24.34 1.19
N ASP A 23 8.05 24.98 0.59
CA ASP A 23 7.87 26.13 -0.33
C ASP A 23 6.96 27.24 0.25
N GLY A 24 7.13 27.53 1.56
CA GLY A 24 6.35 28.52 2.30
C GLY A 24 4.95 28.08 2.72
N ARG A 25 4.51 26.86 2.39
CA ARG A 25 3.20 26.30 2.77
C ARG A 25 3.32 25.37 3.96
N LYS A 26 2.37 25.49 4.87
CA LYS A 26 2.16 24.50 5.93
C LYS A 26 1.46 23.27 5.37
N ILE A 27 2.08 22.12 5.54
CA ILE A 27 1.57 20.84 5.10
C ILE A 27 1.43 19.94 6.33
N ARG A 28 0.30 19.28 6.43
CA ARG A 28 0.08 18.21 7.40
C ARG A 28 0.26 16.88 6.67
N LEU A 29 1.24 16.10 7.11
CA LEU A 29 1.46 14.73 6.64
C LEU A 29 0.87 13.77 7.65
N VAL A 30 0.13 12.79 7.16
CA VAL A 30 -0.40 11.69 7.95
C VAL A 30 0.24 10.42 7.44
N ASP A 31 1.07 9.80 8.27
CA ASP A 31 1.65 8.50 7.99
C ASP A 31 0.66 7.43 8.44
N LEU A 32 0.18 6.67 7.48
CA LEU A 32 -0.78 5.59 7.70
C LEU A 32 -0.04 4.26 7.88
N PRO A 33 -0.61 3.31 8.63
CA PRO A 33 -0.03 1.98 8.77
C PRO A 33 0.24 1.35 7.41
N GLY A 34 1.37 0.64 7.31
CA GLY A 34 1.74 -0.06 6.07
C GLY A 34 0.75 -1.18 5.77
N THR A 35 0.14 -1.12 4.61
CA THR A 35 -0.80 -2.14 4.14
C THR A 35 -0.54 -2.47 2.67
N TYR A 36 -0.89 -3.68 2.26
CA TYR A 36 -0.87 -4.10 0.86
C TYR A 36 -2.26 -4.05 0.22
N SER A 37 -3.28 -3.87 1.03
CA SER A 37 -4.69 -3.80 0.62
C SER A 37 -5.46 -2.89 1.57
N ILE A 38 -6.59 -2.34 1.12
CA ILE A 38 -7.51 -1.54 1.93
C ILE A 38 -8.88 -2.23 2.06
N ARG A 39 -8.88 -3.55 2.17
CA ARG A 39 -10.09 -4.37 2.23
C ARG A 39 -10.65 -4.59 3.63
N ALA A 40 -10.08 -3.96 4.65
CA ALA A 40 -10.53 -4.07 6.04
C ALA A 40 -10.51 -5.51 6.63
N PHE A 41 -9.58 -6.36 6.19
CA PHE A 41 -9.35 -7.66 6.82
C PHE A 41 -8.57 -7.57 8.13
N SER A 42 -7.76 -6.53 8.27
CA SER A 42 -7.03 -6.23 9.49
C SER A 42 -7.48 -4.90 10.08
N PRO A 43 -7.26 -4.68 11.39
CA PRO A 43 -7.53 -3.39 12.01
C PRO A 43 -6.79 -2.24 11.34
N GLU A 44 -5.56 -2.50 10.84
CA GLU A 44 -4.74 -1.54 10.12
C GLU A 44 -5.39 -1.13 8.79
N GLU A 45 -5.87 -2.12 8.03
CA GLU A 45 -6.56 -1.89 6.75
C GLU A 45 -7.88 -1.13 6.95
N ALA A 46 -8.64 -1.50 7.96
CA ALA A 46 -9.89 -0.79 8.32
C ALA A 46 -9.62 0.67 8.70
N TYR A 47 -8.54 0.93 9.46
CA TYR A 47 -8.14 2.27 9.81
C TYR A 47 -7.75 3.09 8.57
N VAL A 48 -6.93 2.52 7.67
CA VAL A 48 -6.53 3.17 6.42
C VAL A 48 -7.76 3.49 5.55
N ALA A 49 -8.68 2.54 5.39
CA ALA A 49 -9.90 2.74 4.63
C ALA A 49 -10.74 3.90 5.20
N HIS A 50 -10.94 3.93 6.52
CA HIS A 50 -11.66 4.99 7.21
C HIS A 50 -11.01 6.37 7.04
N GLU A 51 -9.66 6.46 7.16
CA GLU A 51 -8.95 7.73 6.95
C GLU A 51 -9.10 8.22 5.50
N LEU A 52 -9.00 7.33 4.52
CA LEU A 52 -9.17 7.66 3.10
C LEU A 52 -10.60 8.16 2.79
N GLU A 53 -11.61 7.63 3.46
CA GLU A 53 -13.02 8.00 3.31
C GLU A 53 -13.43 9.23 4.13
N SER A 54 -12.58 9.69 5.04
CA SER A 54 -12.88 10.79 5.97
C SER A 54 -13.12 12.15 5.30
N GLY A 55 -12.81 12.29 4.02
CA GLY A 55 -12.89 13.57 3.27
C GLY A 55 -11.89 14.64 3.74
N ARG A 56 -10.91 14.27 4.58
CA ARG A 56 -9.90 15.18 5.13
C ARG A 56 -8.57 15.12 4.38
N ILE A 57 -8.49 14.31 3.32
CA ILE A 57 -7.29 14.06 2.55
C ILE A 57 -7.37 14.85 1.24
N ASP A 58 -6.41 15.75 1.04
CA ASP A 58 -6.33 16.55 -0.17
C ASP A 58 -5.54 15.85 -1.28
N ALA A 59 -4.55 15.02 -0.92
CA ALA A 59 -3.79 14.17 -1.85
C ALA A 59 -3.17 12.98 -1.12
N VAL A 60 -2.90 11.91 -1.85
CA VAL A 60 -2.27 10.68 -1.36
C VAL A 60 -0.92 10.47 -2.04
N ILE A 61 0.12 10.25 -1.26
CA ILE A 61 1.41 9.77 -1.73
C ILE A 61 1.47 8.27 -1.50
N ASN A 62 1.42 7.50 -2.58
CA ASN A 62 1.56 6.05 -2.52
C ASN A 62 3.03 5.66 -2.69
N VAL A 63 3.62 5.06 -1.65
CA VAL A 63 5.02 4.64 -1.66
C VAL A 63 5.10 3.20 -2.14
N LEU A 64 5.74 3.02 -3.30
CA LEU A 64 5.89 1.74 -4.00
C LEU A 64 7.32 1.24 -3.86
N ASP A 65 7.50 0.03 -3.39
CA ASP A 65 8.78 -0.67 -3.47
C ASP A 65 9.04 -1.09 -4.93
N THR A 66 9.98 -0.41 -5.58
CA THR A 66 10.27 -0.66 -7.00
C THR A 66 10.85 -2.05 -7.24
N THR A 67 11.45 -2.67 -6.22
CA THR A 67 12.00 -4.03 -6.32
C THR A 67 10.90 -5.11 -6.30
N ASN A 68 9.69 -4.76 -5.81
CA ASN A 68 8.52 -5.63 -5.72
C ASN A 68 7.24 -4.96 -6.25
N LEU A 69 7.34 -4.35 -7.42
CA LEU A 69 6.33 -3.46 -7.97
C LEU A 69 4.96 -4.13 -8.16
N GLU A 70 4.93 -5.37 -8.68
CA GLU A 70 3.68 -6.12 -8.90
C GLU A 70 2.80 -6.19 -7.65
N ARG A 71 3.40 -6.50 -6.50
CA ARG A 71 2.68 -6.59 -5.23
C ARG A 71 2.15 -5.24 -4.75
N ASN A 72 2.96 -4.19 -4.96
CA ASN A 72 2.62 -2.84 -4.49
C ASN A 72 1.54 -2.17 -5.35
N LEU A 73 1.43 -2.56 -6.62
CA LEU A 73 0.43 -2.02 -7.54
C LEU A 73 -1.00 -2.45 -7.17
N LEU A 74 -1.19 -3.53 -6.41
CA LEU A 74 -2.52 -3.93 -5.95
C LEU A 74 -3.17 -2.82 -5.11
N LEU A 75 -2.44 -2.29 -4.14
CA LEU A 75 -2.89 -1.15 -3.34
C LEU A 75 -3.14 0.09 -4.22
N THR A 76 -2.28 0.32 -5.21
CA THR A 76 -2.44 1.44 -6.15
C THR A 76 -3.77 1.37 -6.89
N MET A 77 -4.15 0.19 -7.39
CA MET A 77 -5.42 -0.01 -8.08
C MET A 77 -6.61 0.28 -7.16
N GLN A 78 -6.57 -0.20 -5.93
CA GLN A 78 -7.61 0.05 -4.93
C GLN A 78 -7.69 1.53 -4.51
N LEU A 79 -6.57 2.25 -4.45
CA LEU A 79 -6.54 3.69 -4.20
C LEU A 79 -7.15 4.48 -5.35
N LYS A 80 -6.89 4.07 -6.61
CA LYS A 80 -7.46 4.72 -7.80
C LYS A 80 -8.98 4.61 -7.85
N GLU A 81 -9.54 3.49 -7.42
CA GLU A 81 -10.99 3.27 -7.35
C GLU A 81 -11.69 4.29 -6.43
N ARG A 82 -10.96 4.90 -5.50
CA ARG A 82 -11.49 5.96 -4.62
C ARG A 82 -11.45 7.37 -5.17
N ASN A 83 -10.96 7.55 -6.40
CA ASN A 83 -10.85 8.86 -7.09
C ASN A 83 -10.13 9.95 -6.27
N LEU A 84 -9.21 9.56 -5.40
CA LEU A 84 -8.38 10.50 -4.64
C LEU A 84 -7.21 10.99 -5.52
N PRO A 85 -6.76 12.24 -5.37
CA PRO A 85 -5.55 12.72 -6.01
C PRO A 85 -4.35 11.88 -5.57
N LEU A 86 -3.74 11.18 -6.50
CA LEU A 86 -2.74 10.15 -6.21
C LEU A 86 -1.43 10.45 -6.94
N VAL A 87 -0.31 10.38 -6.23
CA VAL A 87 1.04 10.40 -6.79
C VAL A 87 1.85 9.23 -6.26
N GLY A 88 2.63 8.58 -7.12
CA GLY A 88 3.44 7.42 -6.74
C GLY A 88 4.91 7.79 -6.53
N ALA A 89 5.45 7.30 -5.42
CA ALA A 89 6.87 7.32 -5.12
C ALA A 89 7.46 5.93 -5.39
N LEU A 90 8.24 5.79 -6.46
CA LEU A 90 9.00 4.57 -6.76
C LEU A 90 10.24 4.54 -5.87
N ASN A 91 10.07 4.04 -4.64
CA ASN A 91 11.12 4.03 -3.63
C ASN A 91 12.07 2.83 -3.81
N MET A 92 13.23 2.89 -3.14
CA MET A 92 14.34 1.93 -3.29
C MET A 92 14.85 1.86 -4.75
N TYR A 93 14.75 2.98 -5.46
CA TYR A 93 15.09 3.04 -6.88
C TYR A 93 16.57 2.77 -7.14
N ASP A 94 17.46 3.11 -6.20
CA ASP A 94 18.88 2.76 -6.26
C ASP A 94 19.12 1.24 -6.19
N GLU A 95 18.40 0.53 -5.35
CA GLU A 95 18.50 -0.95 -5.27
C GLU A 95 17.95 -1.61 -6.54
N PHE A 96 16.89 -1.02 -7.09
CA PHE A 96 16.32 -1.44 -8.35
C PHE A 96 17.32 -1.29 -9.52
N GLU A 97 17.99 -0.15 -9.63
CA GLU A 97 19.04 0.08 -10.63
C GLU A 97 20.25 -0.84 -10.44
N GLU A 98 20.71 -1.02 -9.20
CA GLU A 98 21.81 -1.94 -8.86
C GLU A 98 21.50 -3.39 -9.27
N SER A 99 20.24 -3.80 -9.27
CA SER A 99 19.79 -5.12 -9.74
C SER A 99 19.85 -5.27 -11.27
N GLN A 100 20.17 -4.20 -12.01
CA GLN A 100 20.09 -4.12 -13.47
C GLN A 100 18.67 -4.38 -14.03
N SER A 101 17.65 -4.21 -13.19
CA SER A 101 16.26 -4.23 -13.61
C SER A 101 15.94 -2.96 -14.41
N THR A 102 14.95 -3.02 -15.27
CA THR A 102 14.55 -1.88 -16.09
C THR A 102 13.06 -1.64 -15.96
N LEU A 103 12.67 -0.37 -15.91
CA LEU A 103 11.28 0.08 -15.86
C LEU A 103 11.13 1.32 -16.73
N ASP A 104 10.18 1.29 -17.66
CA ASP A 104 9.74 2.49 -18.36
C ASP A 104 8.72 3.24 -17.47
N ILE A 105 9.23 4.24 -16.74
CA ILE A 105 8.43 5.01 -15.77
C ILE A 105 7.37 5.85 -16.49
N GLU A 106 7.69 6.42 -17.65
CA GLU A 106 6.77 7.27 -18.39
C GLU A 106 5.59 6.46 -18.90
N GLU A 107 5.85 5.29 -19.46
CA GLU A 107 4.81 4.39 -19.94
C GLU A 107 3.99 3.82 -18.77
N LEU A 108 4.62 3.46 -17.65
CA LEU A 108 3.88 3.02 -16.46
C LEU A 108 2.99 4.14 -15.90
N SER A 109 3.51 5.37 -15.81
CA SER A 109 2.75 6.54 -15.38
C SER A 109 1.53 6.78 -16.29
N ARG A 110 1.70 6.61 -17.60
CA ARG A 110 0.62 6.73 -18.60
C ARG A 110 -0.42 5.61 -18.44
N ARG A 111 0.00 4.35 -18.26
CA ARG A 111 -0.90 3.21 -18.07
C ARG A 111 -1.68 3.30 -16.76
N LEU A 112 -1.03 3.80 -15.71
CA LEU A 112 -1.66 4.04 -14.42
C LEU A 112 -2.46 5.35 -14.36
N ASP A 113 -2.33 6.23 -15.37
CA ASP A 113 -2.88 7.58 -15.29
C ASP A 113 -2.58 8.25 -13.94
N MET A 114 -1.32 8.19 -13.53
CA MET A 114 -0.83 8.65 -12.24
C MET A 114 0.63 9.09 -12.36
N PRO A 115 1.01 10.28 -11.87
CA PRO A 115 2.41 10.71 -11.88
C PRO A 115 3.25 9.82 -10.96
N LEU A 116 4.41 9.38 -11.48
CA LEU A 116 5.37 8.54 -10.78
C LEU A 116 6.72 9.23 -10.67
N TYR A 117 7.32 9.14 -9.50
CA TYR A 117 8.65 9.73 -9.24
C TYR A 117 9.60 8.69 -8.65
N PRO A 118 10.79 8.48 -9.26
CA PRO A 118 11.82 7.67 -8.64
C PRO A 118 12.34 8.35 -7.38
N THR A 119 12.42 7.61 -6.29
CA THR A 119 12.84 8.12 -4.99
C THR A 119 13.81 7.19 -4.28
N VAL A 120 14.72 7.79 -3.52
CA VAL A 120 15.58 7.10 -2.57
C VAL A 120 15.42 7.82 -1.23
N ALA A 121 14.45 7.40 -0.44
CA ALA A 121 14.03 8.10 0.77
C ALA A 121 15.20 8.28 1.77
N ARG A 122 16.04 7.26 1.97
CA ARG A 122 17.22 7.33 2.84
C ARG A 122 18.25 8.38 2.41
N LYS A 123 18.32 8.71 1.12
CA LYS A 123 19.22 9.72 0.53
C LYS A 123 18.51 11.04 0.22
N ARG A 124 17.21 11.13 0.47
CA ARG A 124 16.33 12.28 0.14
C ARG A 124 16.33 12.65 -1.35
N ILE A 125 16.60 11.68 -2.22
CA ILE A 125 16.57 11.88 -3.67
C ILE A 125 15.12 11.75 -4.16
N GLY A 126 14.68 12.66 -5.05
CA GLY A 126 13.36 12.65 -5.67
C GLY A 126 12.20 13.18 -4.79
N ILE A 127 12.45 13.43 -3.49
CA ILE A 127 11.40 13.82 -2.54
C ILE A 127 10.80 15.19 -2.85
N ASP A 128 11.62 16.18 -3.23
CA ASP A 128 11.14 17.54 -3.50
C ASP A 128 10.21 17.59 -4.72
N ALA A 129 10.54 16.85 -5.78
CA ALA A 129 9.71 16.76 -6.97
C ALA A 129 8.37 16.05 -6.66
N LEU A 130 8.43 14.96 -5.89
CA LEU A 130 7.27 14.22 -5.42
C LEU A 130 6.32 15.12 -4.59
N LEU A 131 6.86 15.83 -3.60
CA LEU A 131 6.08 16.73 -2.73
C LEU A 131 5.46 17.88 -3.54
N LYS A 132 6.22 18.47 -4.46
CA LYS A 132 5.71 19.52 -5.35
C LYS A 132 4.49 19.05 -6.13
N LYS A 133 4.56 17.85 -6.69
CA LYS A 133 3.44 17.28 -7.45
C LYS A 133 2.26 16.91 -6.56
N ALA A 134 2.50 16.38 -5.38
CA ALA A 134 1.44 16.09 -4.40
C ALA A 134 0.67 17.37 -4.00
N ILE A 135 1.38 18.47 -3.77
CA ILE A 135 0.79 19.78 -3.44
C ILE A 135 -0.03 20.32 -4.62
N GLU A 136 0.51 20.23 -5.83
CA GLU A 136 -0.21 20.65 -7.05
C GLU A 136 -1.54 19.88 -7.20
N LEU A 137 -1.54 18.57 -7.00
CA LEU A 137 -2.73 17.74 -7.05
C LEU A 137 -3.72 18.09 -5.95
N ALA A 138 -3.23 18.32 -4.72
CA ALA A 138 -4.05 18.78 -3.60
C ALA A 138 -4.75 20.10 -3.91
N ASP A 139 -4.03 21.08 -4.50
CA ASP A 139 -4.60 22.37 -4.87
C ASP A 139 -5.69 22.24 -5.92
N GLN A 140 -5.47 21.38 -6.93
CA GLN A 140 -6.47 21.10 -7.95
C GLN A 140 -7.72 20.47 -7.33
N HIS A 141 -7.54 19.51 -6.44
CA HIS A 141 -8.63 18.84 -5.72
C HIS A 141 -9.45 19.82 -4.87
N ILE A 142 -8.79 20.65 -4.07
CA ILE A 142 -9.42 21.68 -3.26
C ILE A 142 -10.19 22.68 -4.13
N ALA A 143 -9.63 23.07 -5.29
CA ALA A 143 -10.28 24.00 -6.21
C ALA A 143 -11.56 23.39 -6.80
N LEU A 144 -11.54 22.10 -7.20
CA LEU A 144 -12.72 21.39 -7.72
C LEU A 144 -13.81 21.25 -6.66
N HIS A 145 -13.46 20.90 -5.43
CA HIS A 145 -14.41 20.83 -4.31
C HIS A 145 -15.07 22.19 -4.03
N ARG A 146 -14.30 23.27 -4.05
CA ARG A 146 -14.85 24.63 -3.88
C ARG A 146 -15.76 25.06 -5.03
N ALA A 147 -15.52 24.57 -6.23
CA ALA A 147 -16.37 24.82 -7.40
C ALA A 147 -17.67 23.98 -7.41
N GLY A 148 -17.88 23.12 -6.42
CA GLY A 148 -19.07 22.25 -6.33
C GLY A 148 -19.09 21.11 -7.34
N ILE A 149 -17.97 20.84 -8.00
CA ILE A 149 -17.80 19.70 -8.90
C ILE A 149 -17.40 18.51 -8.02
N GLN A 150 -18.40 17.84 -7.42
CA GLN A 150 -18.18 16.59 -6.72
C GLN A 150 -17.98 15.49 -7.77
N GLY A 151 -16.80 14.90 -7.82
CA GLY A 151 -16.65 13.58 -8.43
C GLY A 151 -17.55 12.61 -7.64
N HIS A 152 -18.42 11.92 -8.37
CA HIS A 152 -19.25 10.88 -7.76
C HIS A 152 -18.31 9.84 -7.14
N THR A 153 -18.22 9.83 -5.83
CA THR A 153 -17.69 8.69 -5.09
C THR A 153 -18.67 7.55 -5.36
N HIS A 154 -18.22 6.52 -6.06
CA HIS A 154 -18.93 5.24 -6.04
C HIS A 154 -19.02 4.82 -4.59
N GLU A 155 -20.21 4.93 -4.02
CA GLU A 155 -20.54 4.28 -2.77
C GLU A 155 -20.21 2.79 -2.95
N ALA A 156 -19.18 2.35 -2.23
CA ALA A 156 -18.97 0.94 -2.00
C ALA A 156 -20.10 0.46 -1.06
N ALA A 157 -21.31 0.46 -1.59
CA ALA A 157 -22.49 -0.10 -0.93
C ALA A 157 -22.43 -1.61 -1.11
N CYS A 158 -21.59 -2.27 -0.31
CA CYS A 158 -21.74 -3.69 -0.04
C CYS A 158 -21.72 -3.88 1.46
N CYS A 159 -22.89 -4.29 2.00
CA CYS A 159 -23.07 -4.79 3.36
C CYS A 159 -23.20 -3.78 4.52
N ASN A 160 -23.63 -2.54 4.29
CA ASN A 160 -24.10 -1.68 5.37
C ASN A 160 -25.61 -1.84 5.67
N ASP A 161 -26.31 -2.67 4.90
CA ASP A 161 -27.73 -2.99 5.15
C ASP A 161 -27.93 -4.50 5.10
N PRO A 162 -28.08 -5.17 6.27
CA PRO A 162 -28.31 -6.61 6.35
C PRO A 162 -29.65 -7.04 5.71
N GLU A 163 -30.60 -6.15 5.50
CA GLU A 163 -31.91 -6.47 4.90
C GLU A 163 -31.88 -6.45 3.36
N HIS A 164 -30.85 -5.89 2.72
CA HIS A 164 -30.77 -5.77 1.26
C HIS A 164 -29.65 -6.59 0.61
N CYS A 165 -28.90 -7.38 1.35
CA CYS A 165 -27.88 -8.26 0.82
C CYS A 165 -28.52 -9.50 0.18
N THR A 166 -28.85 -9.43 -1.10
CA THR A 166 -29.42 -10.56 -1.87
C THR A 166 -28.48 -11.75 -2.00
N HIS A 167 -27.19 -11.60 -1.67
CA HIS A 167 -26.20 -12.66 -1.77
C HIS A 167 -26.04 -13.47 -0.47
N CYS A 168 -26.37 -12.91 0.69
CA CYS A 168 -26.30 -13.61 1.97
C CYS A 168 -27.58 -14.42 2.30
N SER A 169 -28.66 -14.21 1.56
CA SER A 169 -29.96 -14.87 1.81
C SER A 169 -30.02 -16.34 1.39
N GLY A 170 -28.93 -16.94 0.91
CA GLY A 170 -28.89 -18.33 0.43
C GLY A 170 -28.34 -19.38 1.39
N LYS A 171 -27.78 -19.01 2.54
CA LYS A 171 -27.29 -19.98 3.53
C LYS A 171 -27.72 -19.53 4.93
N GLY A 172 -28.81 -20.14 5.41
CA GLY A 172 -29.46 -19.94 6.67
C GLY A 172 -28.54 -19.80 7.89
N ALA A 173 -28.23 -18.55 8.21
CA ALA A 173 -27.90 -18.16 9.54
C ALA A 173 -29.01 -17.17 9.98
N HIS A 174 -29.94 -17.67 10.76
CA HIS A 174 -30.97 -16.86 11.37
C HIS A 174 -30.36 -15.88 12.39
N PRO A 175 -30.86 -14.63 12.49
CA PRO A 175 -30.33 -13.63 13.43
C PRO A 175 -30.52 -13.98 14.90
N GLU A 176 -31.18 -15.08 15.24
CA GLU A 176 -31.54 -15.47 16.61
C GLU A 176 -30.46 -16.27 17.33
N ASP A 177 -29.37 -16.71 16.65
CA ASP A 177 -28.30 -17.51 17.24
C ASP A 177 -27.00 -16.73 17.51
N MET A 178 -27.03 -15.41 17.49
CA MET A 178 -25.86 -14.59 17.84
C MET A 178 -25.92 -14.20 19.31
N ASP A 179 -25.25 -15.00 20.15
CA ASP A 179 -24.95 -14.64 21.53
C ASP A 179 -24.16 -13.31 21.58
N ALA A 180 -24.71 -12.35 22.33
CA ALA A 180 -24.27 -10.96 22.40
C ALA A 180 -22.98 -10.71 23.19
N ASP A 181 -22.03 -11.67 23.25
CA ASP A 181 -20.87 -11.55 24.13
C ASP A 181 -19.50 -11.84 23.50
N ASN A 182 -19.37 -11.69 22.18
CA ASN A 182 -18.04 -11.70 21.57
C ASN A 182 -17.98 -10.69 20.42
N GLY A 183 -17.48 -9.47 20.74
CA GLY A 183 -17.22 -8.40 19.80
C GLY A 183 -16.08 -8.71 18.82
N SER A 184 -16.25 -9.72 17.99
CA SER A 184 -15.45 -9.92 16.78
C SER A 184 -16.31 -9.57 15.57
N ASP A 185 -16.14 -8.35 15.07
CA ASP A 185 -16.59 -7.94 13.73
C ASP A 185 -15.93 -8.85 12.69
N THR A 186 -16.44 -10.07 12.53
CA THR A 186 -16.07 -10.94 11.41
C THR A 186 -16.80 -10.43 10.18
N ALA A 187 -16.13 -9.55 9.43
CA ALA A 187 -16.57 -9.15 8.10
C ALA A 187 -16.89 -10.42 7.29
N CYS A 188 -18.08 -10.47 6.73
CA CYS A 188 -18.56 -11.58 5.91
C CYS A 188 -17.53 -11.87 4.80
N PRO A 189 -16.95 -13.07 4.69
CA PRO A 189 -16.05 -13.43 3.60
C PRO A 189 -16.87 -13.62 2.33
N CYS A 190 -17.13 -12.54 1.61
CA CYS A 190 -17.78 -12.63 0.30
C CYS A 190 -16.82 -13.28 -0.70
N PRO A 191 -17.13 -14.43 -1.30
CA PRO A 191 -16.27 -15.13 -2.27
C PRO A 191 -16.00 -14.30 -3.54
N GLU A 192 -16.81 -13.30 -3.84
CA GLU A 192 -16.60 -12.37 -4.95
C GLU A 192 -15.34 -11.51 -4.78
N ARG A 193 -14.91 -11.24 -3.54
CA ARG A 193 -13.74 -10.39 -3.27
C ARG A 193 -12.40 -11.04 -3.62
N GLU A 194 -12.31 -12.36 -3.51
CA GLU A 194 -11.08 -13.08 -3.94
C GLU A 194 -10.95 -13.08 -5.46
N HIS A 195 -12.08 -13.14 -6.18
CA HIS A 195 -12.10 -13.11 -7.64
C HIS A 195 -11.62 -11.75 -8.19
N GLU A 196 -12.01 -10.66 -7.54
CA GLU A 196 -11.56 -9.31 -7.93
C GLU A 196 -10.05 -9.12 -7.80
N ASP A 197 -9.40 -9.68 -6.79
CA ASP A 197 -7.95 -9.55 -6.66
C ASP A 197 -7.20 -10.36 -7.71
N VAL A 198 -7.70 -11.53 -8.09
CA VAL A 198 -7.14 -12.32 -9.19
C VAL A 198 -7.22 -11.55 -10.51
N GLU A 199 -8.34 -10.89 -10.77
CA GLU A 199 -8.49 -10.02 -11.95
C GLU A 199 -7.54 -8.81 -11.89
N ARG A 200 -7.41 -8.17 -10.73
CA ARG A 200 -6.47 -7.04 -10.54
C ARG A 200 -5.02 -7.49 -10.76
N TYR A 201 -4.61 -8.64 -10.24
CA TYR A 201 -3.26 -9.18 -10.49
C TYR A 201 -3.03 -9.51 -11.97
N SER A 202 -4.03 -10.06 -12.66
CA SER A 202 -3.95 -10.28 -14.10
C SER A 202 -3.79 -8.97 -14.86
N HIS A 203 -4.55 -7.95 -14.49
CA HIS A 203 -4.46 -6.62 -15.08
C HIS A 203 -3.10 -5.95 -14.78
N ILE A 204 -2.58 -6.09 -13.56
CA ILE A 204 -1.25 -5.60 -13.19
C ILE A 204 -0.16 -6.29 -14.04
N GLY A 205 -0.25 -7.61 -14.23
CA GLY A 205 0.67 -8.34 -15.09
C GLY A 205 0.68 -7.80 -16.53
N GLN A 206 -0.49 -7.59 -17.11
CA GLN A 206 -0.62 -6.98 -18.44
C GLN A 206 -0.09 -5.54 -18.49
N MET A 207 -0.29 -4.79 -17.41
CA MET A 207 0.17 -3.40 -17.31
C MET A 207 1.69 -3.30 -17.22
N LEU A 208 2.35 -4.29 -16.62
CA LEU A 208 3.81 -4.35 -16.50
C LEU A 208 4.50 -5.05 -17.68
N ASP A 209 3.73 -5.73 -18.52
CA ASP A 209 4.28 -6.46 -19.66
C ASP A 209 4.99 -5.53 -20.64
N GLY A 210 6.21 -5.93 -20.98
CA GLY A 210 7.09 -5.19 -21.90
C GLY A 210 7.75 -3.94 -21.33
N ILE A 211 7.33 -3.44 -20.15
CA ILE A 211 7.89 -2.21 -19.55
C ILE A 211 8.66 -2.45 -18.25
N TYR A 212 8.42 -3.58 -17.58
CA TYR A 212 9.09 -3.95 -16.33
C TYR A 212 9.86 -5.25 -16.51
N ILE A 213 11.18 -5.17 -16.42
CA ILE A 213 12.06 -6.34 -16.51
C ILE A 213 12.83 -6.46 -15.21
N LYS A 214 12.40 -7.40 -14.37
CA LYS A 214 13.06 -7.70 -13.09
C LYS A 214 14.23 -8.65 -13.32
N LYS A 215 15.44 -8.19 -12.99
CA LYS A 215 16.62 -9.05 -12.93
C LYS A 215 16.95 -9.33 -11.46
N HIS A 216 17.24 -10.59 -11.15
CA HIS A 216 17.72 -10.94 -9.82
C HIS A 216 19.18 -10.49 -9.69
N GLY A 217 19.40 -9.45 -8.89
CA GLY A 217 20.73 -8.91 -8.65
C GLY A 217 21.68 -9.95 -8.03
N ARG A 218 22.97 -9.82 -8.29
CA ARG A 218 24.04 -10.71 -7.76
C ARG A 218 24.09 -10.80 -6.24
N SER A 219 23.55 -9.83 -5.52
CA SER A 219 23.51 -9.79 -4.05
C SER A 219 22.77 -11.00 -3.46
N HIS A 220 21.70 -11.46 -4.10
CA HIS A 220 20.95 -12.64 -3.65
C HIS A 220 21.72 -13.97 -3.84
N GLN A 221 22.68 -14.00 -4.79
CA GLN A 221 23.45 -15.22 -5.04
C GLN A 221 24.49 -15.50 -3.95
N VAL A 222 25.07 -14.45 -3.35
CA VAL A 222 26.07 -14.62 -2.26
C VAL A 222 25.35 -15.11 -1.01
N THR A 223 24.17 -14.54 -0.68
CA THR A 223 23.40 -14.94 0.49
C THR A 223 22.89 -16.38 0.37
N THR A 224 22.34 -16.74 -0.80
CA THR A 224 21.86 -18.12 -1.05
C THR A 224 22.98 -19.15 -1.09
N THR A 225 24.18 -18.77 -1.53
CA THR A 225 25.36 -19.67 -1.50
C THR A 225 25.85 -19.84 -0.08
N LEU A 226 25.89 -18.76 0.72
CA LEU A 226 26.25 -18.82 2.13
C LEU A 226 25.22 -19.62 2.95
N ASP A 227 23.93 -19.38 2.71
CA ASP A 227 22.84 -20.12 3.35
C ASP A 227 22.89 -21.61 2.99
N ARG A 228 23.16 -21.94 1.73
CA ARG A 228 23.31 -23.34 1.31
C ARG A 228 24.53 -23.99 1.94
N LEU A 229 25.63 -23.25 2.11
CA LEU A 229 26.85 -23.72 2.77
C LEU A 229 26.59 -23.94 4.28
N LEU A 230 25.94 -22.99 4.95
CA LEU A 230 25.58 -23.04 6.36
C LEU A 230 24.47 -24.05 6.68
N ALA A 231 23.52 -24.24 5.74
CA ALA A 231 22.45 -25.23 5.89
C ALA A 231 22.90 -26.68 5.62
N ASN A 232 24.10 -26.86 5.07
CA ASN A 232 24.63 -28.20 4.84
C ASN A 232 25.14 -28.77 6.19
N ARG A 233 24.46 -29.80 6.70
CA ARG A 233 24.77 -30.44 8.00
C ARG A 233 26.24 -30.90 8.14
N TRP A 234 26.88 -31.26 7.03
CA TRP A 234 28.28 -31.67 7.03
C TRP A 234 29.27 -30.53 7.23
N ILE A 235 28.86 -29.31 6.97
CA ILE A 235 29.65 -28.08 7.15
C ILE A 235 29.22 -27.34 8.43
N ALA A 236 27.92 -27.34 8.75
CA ALA A 236 27.37 -26.67 9.90
C ALA A 236 27.94 -27.23 11.23
N TYR A 237 28.04 -28.57 11.37
CA TYR A 237 28.53 -29.18 12.58
C TYR A 237 30.02 -28.87 12.88
N PRO A 238 30.96 -29.06 11.93
CA PRO A 238 32.37 -28.71 12.21
C PRO A 238 32.56 -27.19 12.38
N LEU A 239 31.80 -26.36 11.70
CA LEU A 239 31.84 -24.90 11.89
C LEU A 239 31.34 -24.51 13.30
N PHE A 240 30.25 -25.13 13.78
CA PHE A 240 29.73 -24.90 15.11
C PHE A 240 30.75 -25.31 16.18
N VAL A 241 31.36 -26.50 16.04
CA VAL A 241 32.41 -26.98 16.94
C VAL A 241 33.63 -26.05 16.95
N ALA A 242 34.04 -25.56 15.77
CA ALA A 242 35.16 -24.62 15.67
C ALA A 242 34.85 -23.29 16.38
N ILE A 243 33.63 -22.75 16.24
CA ILE A 243 33.21 -21.53 16.94
C ILE A 243 33.18 -21.77 18.46
N MET A 244 32.61 -22.90 18.92
CA MET A 244 32.56 -23.26 20.33
C MET A 244 33.95 -23.49 20.94
N TRP A 245 34.95 -23.88 20.13
CA TRP A 245 36.33 -24.04 20.62
C TRP A 245 37.08 -22.71 20.67
N PHE A 246 36.65 -21.71 19.90
CA PHE A 246 37.28 -20.38 19.83
C PHE A 246 36.75 -19.41 20.90
N ILE A 247 35.57 -19.67 21.47
CA ILE A 247 34.96 -18.91 22.60
C ILE A 247 35.44 -19.54 23.95
#